data_40ae5ccba98d9bbf84194ca3a30b5184
#
_entry.id   40ae5ccba98d9bbf84194ca3a30b5184
#
_cell.length_a   1.000
_cell.length_b   1.000
_cell.length_c   1.000
_cell.angle_alpha   90.00
_cell.angle_beta   90.00
_cell.angle_gamma   90.00
#
_symmetry.space_group_name_H-M   'P 1'
#
loop_
_entity.id
_entity.type
_entity.pdbx_description
1 polymer ?
#
loop_
_entity_poly.entity_id
_entity_poly.type
_entity_poly.pdbx_seq_one_letter_code
_entity_poly.pdbx_strand_id
1 'polypeptide(L)'
;MAYTRSVELFDNASKAARAAEAPLAARMRPRTLDEFIGQEEIVGPGRLLRRAIEADRLFSSILLWGPPGTGKTTLAQIIANCTKSHFETISAVLAGIPELRRIVAAAKERRTLHGKRTTLFVDEVHRWNKAQQDALLPHVEDGSIVLIGATTENPYFEVIAALVSRSRIFQLRSLDDGDVRAILQCALADEARGFGTRHVQLDDGALAHLVHIAGGDARNALNALELAVESTPPDASGTVHVTVAVAQDSIQRRALLYDKDGDAHYDTISAFIKSVRGSDPDAALYWLAKMLYAGESPRFILRRLLILAGEDIGLADPMGLLVANAAAQAFEYIGLPEGIYPIVEATLYLATAPKSNSAGAYFKAHKHVEGEGKVSVPKHLQDSNRDGAALGHGEGYVYPHALPGHHTGQQYLPNALLGTYFYDPNSEGYESQVKQRLERWRSAQEKALGMTNTTTTPELSPAETADIKGRIAGRGGNAR
;
A
#
# COMPACT_ATOMS: atom_id res chain seq x y z
N MET A 1 -28.10 -21.51 43.54
CA MET A 1 -28.52 -20.24 42.93
C MET A 1 -27.86 -19.00 43.52
N ALA A 2 -27.37 -18.95 44.76
CA ALA A 2 -26.70 -17.79 45.35
C ALA A 2 -25.24 -17.60 44.88
N TYR A 3 -24.51 -18.70 44.62
CA TYR A 3 -23.08 -18.67 44.25
C TYR A 3 -22.85 -18.15 42.83
N THR A 4 -23.76 -18.42 41.89
CA THR A 4 -23.66 -17.93 40.49
C THR A 4 -23.90 -16.42 40.41
N ARG A 5 -24.77 -15.83 41.21
CA ARG A 5 -25.04 -14.40 41.26
C ARG A 5 -23.89 -13.59 41.85
N SER A 6 -23.12 -14.11 42.80
CA SER A 6 -21.97 -13.44 43.38
C SER A 6 -20.79 -13.39 42.40
N VAL A 7 -20.55 -14.46 41.62
CA VAL A 7 -19.49 -14.48 40.58
C VAL A 7 -19.81 -13.49 39.45
N GLU A 8 -21.07 -13.44 39.03
CA GLU A 8 -21.48 -12.44 37.99
C GLU A 8 -21.37 -10.99 38.49
N LEU A 9 -21.62 -10.73 39.79
CA LEU A 9 -21.46 -9.38 40.38
C LEU A 9 -19.99 -8.98 40.48
N PHE A 10 -19.10 -9.89 40.86
CA PHE A 10 -17.65 -9.62 40.90
C PHE A 10 -17.06 -9.51 39.51
N ASP A 11 -17.53 -10.29 38.52
CA ASP A 11 -17.13 -10.16 37.12
C ASP A 11 -17.60 -8.82 36.51
N ASN A 12 -18.80 -8.37 36.83
CA ASN A 12 -19.30 -7.06 36.36
C ASN A 12 -18.60 -5.90 37.04
N ALA A 13 -18.29 -5.97 38.33
CA ALA A 13 -17.54 -4.97 39.06
C ALA A 13 -16.07 -4.88 38.53
N SER A 14 -15.44 -6.02 38.27
CA SER A 14 -14.09 -6.09 37.70
C SER A 14 -14.05 -5.59 36.26
N LYS A 15 -15.08 -5.84 35.47
CA LYS A 15 -15.21 -5.29 34.10
C LYS A 15 -15.44 -3.77 34.13
N ALA A 16 -16.25 -3.27 35.07
CA ALA A 16 -16.48 -1.83 35.23
C ALA A 16 -15.19 -1.10 35.69
N ALA A 17 -14.44 -1.66 36.63
CA ALA A 17 -13.16 -1.13 37.08
C ALA A 17 -12.12 -1.09 35.94
N ARG A 18 -11.96 -2.19 35.20
CA ARG A 18 -11.10 -2.27 34.02
C ARG A 18 -11.53 -1.29 32.90
N ALA A 19 -12.83 -1.05 32.74
CA ALA A 19 -13.34 -0.10 31.77
C ALA A 19 -13.02 1.34 32.16
N ALA A 20 -12.99 1.66 33.46
CA ALA A 20 -12.61 2.99 33.96
C ALA A 20 -11.10 3.25 33.86
N GLU A 21 -10.26 2.20 33.94
CA GLU A 21 -8.80 2.27 33.78
C GLU A 21 -8.34 2.26 32.31
N ALA A 22 -9.26 2.02 31.38
CA ALA A 22 -8.92 1.99 29.96
C ALA A 22 -8.51 3.39 29.45
N PRO A 23 -7.59 3.51 28.47
CA PRO A 23 -7.23 4.78 27.87
C PRO A 23 -8.43 5.57 27.36
N LEU A 24 -8.38 6.91 27.44
CA LEU A 24 -9.47 7.79 27.02
C LEU A 24 -9.99 7.48 25.62
N ALA A 25 -9.10 7.23 24.68
CA ALA A 25 -9.46 6.84 23.31
C ALA A 25 -10.29 5.54 23.23
N ALA A 26 -10.13 4.63 24.19
CA ALA A 26 -10.94 3.41 24.28
C ALA A 26 -12.28 3.67 24.99
N ARG A 27 -12.27 4.47 26.05
CA ARG A 27 -13.48 4.86 26.82
C ARG A 27 -14.43 5.70 25.97
N MET A 28 -13.90 6.66 25.19
CA MET A 28 -14.67 7.59 24.35
C MET A 28 -15.11 6.97 23.00
N ARG A 29 -14.84 5.68 22.78
CA ARG A 29 -15.27 5.03 21.53
C ARG A 29 -16.79 5.13 21.36
N PRO A 30 -17.29 5.68 20.23
CA PRO A 30 -18.72 5.77 19.91
C PRO A 30 -19.41 4.39 19.97
N ARG A 31 -20.60 4.36 20.53
CA ARG A 31 -21.42 3.14 20.71
C ARG A 31 -22.58 3.06 19.73
N THR A 32 -23.00 4.21 19.20
CA THR A 32 -24.09 4.36 18.24
C THR A 32 -23.65 5.16 17.03
N LEU A 33 -24.44 5.12 15.96
CA LEU A 33 -24.18 5.95 14.76
C LEU A 33 -24.32 7.46 15.05
N ASP A 34 -25.13 7.84 16.04
CA ASP A 34 -25.34 9.25 16.40
C ASP A 34 -24.18 9.83 17.22
N GLU A 35 -23.43 8.98 17.92
CA GLU A 35 -22.18 9.36 18.58
C GLU A 35 -20.98 9.41 17.60
N PHE A 36 -21.13 8.88 16.37
CA PHE A 36 -20.04 8.73 15.42
C PHE A 36 -19.83 10.04 14.67
N ILE A 37 -18.78 10.77 15.03
CA ILE A 37 -18.45 12.07 14.44
C ILE A 37 -17.64 11.89 13.15
N GLY A 38 -17.98 12.65 12.12
CA GLY A 38 -17.38 12.61 10.79
C GLY A 38 -17.92 11.49 9.90
N GLN A 39 -17.38 11.37 8.70
CA GLN A 39 -17.75 10.36 7.69
C GLN A 39 -19.22 10.45 7.23
N GLU A 40 -19.78 11.64 7.16
CA GLU A 40 -21.19 11.89 6.78
C GLU A 40 -21.53 11.32 5.39
N GLU A 41 -20.54 11.23 4.51
CA GLU A 41 -20.71 10.66 3.18
C GLU A 41 -21.01 9.15 3.21
N ILE A 42 -20.61 8.46 4.29
CA ILE A 42 -20.77 7.02 4.47
C ILE A 42 -21.91 6.70 5.42
N VAL A 43 -21.93 7.34 6.60
CA VAL A 43 -22.86 7.02 7.69
C VAL A 43 -23.80 8.16 8.07
N GLY A 44 -23.81 9.27 7.32
CA GLY A 44 -24.74 10.39 7.53
C GLY A 44 -26.21 9.95 7.31
N PRO A 45 -27.17 10.78 7.73
CA PRO A 45 -28.59 10.49 7.58
C PRO A 45 -28.95 10.14 6.12
N GLY A 46 -29.70 9.05 5.95
CA GLY A 46 -30.13 8.61 4.63
C GLY A 46 -29.08 7.90 3.75
N ARG A 47 -27.84 7.79 4.19
CA ARG A 47 -26.78 7.08 3.45
C ARG A 47 -26.99 5.57 3.46
N LEU A 48 -26.50 4.92 2.42
CA LEU A 48 -26.70 3.49 2.18
C LEU A 48 -26.29 2.61 3.38
N LEU A 49 -25.10 2.83 3.91
CA LEU A 49 -24.59 2.01 5.01
C LEU A 49 -25.41 2.23 6.28
N ARG A 50 -25.75 3.48 6.62
CA ARG A 50 -26.60 3.80 7.77
C ARG A 50 -27.96 3.10 7.66
N ARG A 51 -28.65 3.21 6.53
CA ARG A 51 -29.94 2.55 6.31
C ARG A 51 -29.83 1.02 6.43
N ALA A 52 -28.75 0.43 5.93
CA ALA A 52 -28.52 -1.02 6.04
C ALA A 52 -28.32 -1.47 7.48
N ILE A 53 -27.60 -0.68 8.28
CA ILE A 53 -27.36 -0.93 9.71
C ILE A 53 -28.69 -0.81 10.49
N GLU A 54 -29.41 0.29 10.32
CA GLU A 54 -30.70 0.56 11.02
C GLU A 54 -31.77 -0.48 10.66
N ALA A 55 -31.78 -0.99 9.44
CA ALA A 55 -32.71 -2.03 9.00
C ALA A 55 -32.27 -3.47 9.35
N ASP A 56 -31.16 -3.68 10.06
CA ASP A 56 -30.53 -4.98 10.33
C ASP A 56 -30.37 -5.83 9.05
N ARG A 57 -30.00 -5.18 7.94
CA ARG A 57 -29.93 -5.79 6.61
C ARG A 57 -28.53 -5.60 6.00
N LEU A 58 -27.51 -6.14 6.65
CA LEU A 58 -26.20 -6.27 6.01
C LEU A 58 -26.25 -7.42 5.00
N PHE A 59 -26.28 -7.09 3.74
CA PHE A 59 -26.50 -8.06 2.64
C PHE A 59 -25.22 -8.66 2.08
N SER A 60 -24.08 -8.01 2.31
CA SER A 60 -22.80 -8.39 1.74
C SER A 60 -21.69 -8.08 2.71
N SER A 61 -20.53 -8.66 2.49
CA SER A 61 -19.30 -8.29 3.18
C SER A 61 -18.93 -6.82 2.93
N ILE A 62 -18.24 -6.24 3.89
CA ILE A 62 -17.83 -4.82 3.91
C ILE A 62 -16.31 -4.76 4.07
N LEU A 63 -15.66 -3.91 3.30
CA LEU A 63 -14.28 -3.52 3.48
C LEU A 63 -14.23 -2.02 3.83
N LEU A 64 -13.75 -1.74 5.04
CA LEU A 64 -13.53 -0.38 5.54
C LEU A 64 -12.05 -0.05 5.37
N TRP A 65 -11.71 0.93 4.54
CA TRP A 65 -10.32 1.33 4.34
C TRP A 65 -10.12 2.83 4.52
N GLY A 66 -8.93 3.23 4.89
CA GLY A 66 -8.58 4.62 5.12
C GLY A 66 -7.56 4.80 6.23
N PRO A 67 -7.12 6.03 6.51
CA PRO A 67 -6.08 6.36 7.48
C PRO A 67 -6.35 5.82 8.89
N PRO A 68 -5.33 5.66 9.75
CA PRO A 68 -5.50 5.29 11.14
C PRO A 68 -6.33 6.35 11.90
N GLY A 69 -7.00 5.93 12.97
CA GLY A 69 -7.78 6.84 13.83
C GLY A 69 -9.08 7.40 13.23
N THR A 70 -9.47 7.01 12.00
CA THR A 70 -10.68 7.49 11.31
C THR A 70 -11.97 6.78 11.71
N GLY A 71 -11.89 5.77 12.59
CA GLY A 71 -13.06 5.09 13.15
C GLY A 71 -13.42 3.76 12.52
N LYS A 72 -12.58 3.12 11.69
CA LYS A 72 -12.86 1.81 11.05
C LYS A 72 -13.31 0.72 12.05
N THR A 73 -12.51 0.46 13.06
CA THR A 73 -12.79 -0.52 14.12
C THR A 73 -14.02 -0.12 14.94
N THR A 74 -14.20 1.18 15.17
CA THR A 74 -15.37 1.73 15.87
C THR A 74 -16.65 1.51 15.08
N LEU A 75 -16.64 1.80 13.79
CA LEU A 75 -17.80 1.59 12.92
C LEU A 75 -18.17 0.10 12.84
N ALA A 76 -17.19 -0.80 12.76
CA ALA A 76 -17.43 -2.23 12.81
C ALA A 76 -18.10 -2.66 14.14
N GLN A 77 -17.69 -2.07 15.27
CA GLN A 77 -18.29 -2.33 16.57
C GLN A 77 -19.73 -1.78 16.68
N ILE A 78 -19.99 -0.61 16.12
CA ILE A 78 -21.34 -0.05 16.04
C ILE A 78 -22.25 -0.94 15.21
N ILE A 79 -21.76 -1.42 14.05
CA ILE A 79 -22.48 -2.38 13.21
C ILE A 79 -22.81 -3.64 14.02
N ALA A 80 -21.86 -4.14 14.81
CA ALA A 80 -22.08 -5.29 15.67
C ALA A 80 -23.18 -5.06 16.71
N ASN A 81 -23.17 -3.89 17.33
CA ASN A 81 -24.14 -3.55 18.39
C ASN A 81 -25.56 -3.33 17.83
N CYS A 82 -25.67 -2.80 16.62
CA CYS A 82 -26.95 -2.49 15.98
C CYS A 82 -27.57 -3.70 15.28
N THR A 83 -26.77 -4.74 14.98
CA THR A 83 -27.26 -5.93 14.28
C THR A 83 -27.51 -7.08 15.27
N LYS A 84 -28.47 -7.95 14.96
CA LYS A 84 -28.76 -9.16 15.75
C LYS A 84 -27.78 -10.31 15.49
N SER A 85 -26.73 -10.09 14.72
CA SER A 85 -25.72 -11.08 14.40
C SER A 85 -24.81 -11.37 15.61
N HIS A 86 -24.23 -12.55 15.65
CA HIS A 86 -23.12 -12.82 16.57
C HIS A 86 -21.84 -12.20 16.02
N PHE A 87 -21.18 -11.39 16.82
CA PHE A 87 -19.96 -10.68 16.41
C PHE A 87 -18.72 -11.38 16.95
N GLU A 88 -17.84 -11.73 16.05
CA GLU A 88 -16.51 -12.29 16.35
C GLU A 88 -15.44 -11.34 15.80
N THR A 89 -14.40 -11.13 16.58
CA THR A 89 -13.27 -10.25 16.18
C THR A 89 -12.00 -11.07 16.08
N ILE A 90 -11.27 -10.87 15.01
CA ILE A 90 -9.96 -11.48 14.80
C ILE A 90 -8.97 -10.43 14.33
N SER A 91 -7.75 -10.48 14.85
CA SER A 91 -6.66 -9.66 14.33
C SER A 91 -5.88 -10.47 13.30
N ALA A 92 -5.73 -9.90 12.10
CA ALA A 92 -4.97 -10.55 11.04
C ALA A 92 -3.49 -10.75 11.39
N VAL A 93 -2.97 -9.96 12.33
CA VAL A 93 -1.58 -10.06 12.81
C VAL A 93 -1.37 -11.29 13.71
N LEU A 94 -2.36 -11.64 14.54
CA LEU A 94 -2.23 -12.67 15.59
C LEU A 94 -2.83 -14.02 15.19
N ALA A 95 -3.78 -14.02 14.26
CA ALA A 95 -4.60 -15.19 13.99
C ALA A 95 -4.24 -15.88 12.67
N GLY A 96 -4.16 -17.20 12.74
CA GLY A 96 -3.91 -18.08 11.60
C GLY A 96 -5.15 -18.84 11.11
N ILE A 97 -4.97 -19.66 10.07
CA ILE A 97 -6.00 -20.52 9.48
C ILE A 97 -6.71 -21.42 10.52
N PRO A 98 -6.04 -21.99 11.54
CA PRO A 98 -6.72 -22.82 12.53
C PRO A 98 -7.80 -22.07 13.32
N GLU A 99 -7.53 -20.82 13.71
CA GLU A 99 -8.50 -20.01 14.43
C GLU A 99 -9.68 -19.62 13.54
N LEU A 100 -9.40 -19.25 12.30
CA LEU A 100 -10.45 -18.99 11.31
C LEU A 100 -11.38 -20.21 11.16
N ARG A 101 -10.82 -21.42 11.03
CA ARG A 101 -11.62 -22.66 10.95
C ARG A 101 -12.49 -22.88 12.17
N ARG A 102 -11.97 -22.60 13.37
CA ARG A 102 -12.74 -22.69 14.63
C ARG A 102 -13.95 -21.75 14.62
N ILE A 103 -13.72 -20.48 14.21
CA ILE A 103 -14.80 -19.48 14.11
C ILE A 103 -15.84 -19.89 13.08
N VAL A 104 -15.41 -20.38 11.93
CA VAL A 104 -16.30 -20.87 10.87
C VAL A 104 -17.16 -22.03 11.33
N ALA A 105 -16.57 -23.02 12.01
CA ALA A 105 -17.31 -24.16 12.55
C ALA A 105 -18.38 -23.70 13.55
N ALA A 106 -18.02 -22.83 14.49
CA ALA A 106 -18.96 -22.25 15.45
C ALA A 106 -20.04 -21.38 14.77
N ALA A 107 -19.73 -20.67 13.68
CA ALA A 107 -20.70 -19.90 12.92
C ALA A 107 -21.73 -20.80 12.23
N LYS A 108 -21.30 -21.89 11.61
CA LYS A 108 -22.19 -22.89 10.99
C LYS A 108 -23.10 -23.55 12.01
N GLU A 109 -22.55 -23.97 13.14
CA GLU A 109 -23.34 -24.56 14.25
C GLU A 109 -24.38 -23.55 14.76
N ARG A 110 -24.00 -22.32 15.01
CA ARG A 110 -24.88 -21.25 15.49
C ARG A 110 -26.01 -20.96 14.50
N ARG A 111 -25.70 -20.98 13.19
CA ARG A 111 -26.70 -20.79 12.14
C ARG A 111 -27.69 -21.95 12.07
N THR A 112 -27.20 -23.19 12.21
CA THR A 112 -28.03 -24.40 12.16
C THR A 112 -28.94 -24.52 13.39
N LEU A 113 -28.38 -24.30 14.60
CA LEU A 113 -29.12 -24.51 15.85
C LEU A 113 -30.00 -23.32 16.25
N HIS A 114 -29.59 -22.09 15.91
CA HIS A 114 -30.24 -20.87 16.41
C HIS A 114 -30.70 -19.92 15.30
N GLY A 115 -30.47 -20.23 14.03
CA GLY A 115 -30.77 -19.33 12.91
C GLY A 115 -29.97 -18.02 12.94
N LYS A 116 -28.96 -17.90 13.81
CA LYS A 116 -28.24 -16.67 14.07
C LYS A 116 -27.05 -16.51 13.12
N ARG A 117 -26.97 -15.36 12.44
CA ARG A 117 -25.83 -15.03 11.58
C ARG A 117 -24.58 -14.69 12.40
N THR A 118 -23.41 -14.92 11.84
CA THR A 118 -22.13 -14.49 12.41
C THR A 118 -21.50 -13.41 11.54
N THR A 119 -21.19 -12.27 12.14
CA THR A 119 -20.37 -11.21 11.54
C THR A 119 -18.95 -11.37 12.06
N LEU A 120 -18.01 -11.58 11.15
CA LEU A 120 -16.59 -11.67 11.46
C LEU A 120 -15.91 -10.34 11.13
N PHE A 121 -15.39 -9.68 12.12
CA PHE A 121 -14.55 -8.51 11.96
C PHE A 121 -13.09 -8.94 11.89
N VAL A 122 -12.40 -8.54 10.81
CA VAL A 122 -10.97 -8.80 10.59
C VAL A 122 -10.26 -7.44 10.56
N ASP A 123 -9.51 -7.15 11.62
CA ASP A 123 -8.69 -5.94 11.68
C ASP A 123 -7.37 -6.17 10.93
N GLU A 124 -6.93 -5.15 10.18
CA GLU A 124 -5.72 -5.16 9.33
C GLU A 124 -5.71 -6.35 8.34
N VAL A 125 -6.82 -6.52 7.59
CA VAL A 125 -7.02 -7.68 6.68
C VAL A 125 -5.90 -7.84 5.63
N HIS A 126 -5.20 -6.76 5.28
CA HIS A 126 -4.04 -6.76 4.37
C HIS A 126 -2.84 -7.56 4.92
N ARG A 127 -2.77 -7.80 6.24
CA ARG A 127 -1.72 -8.61 6.86
C ARG A 127 -1.89 -10.12 6.59
N TRP A 128 -3.07 -10.54 6.15
CA TRP A 128 -3.29 -11.92 5.74
C TRP A 128 -2.70 -12.19 4.36
N ASN A 129 -2.01 -13.32 4.23
CA ASN A 129 -1.56 -13.81 2.93
C ASN A 129 -2.74 -14.31 2.08
N LYS A 130 -2.50 -14.51 0.79
CA LYS A 130 -3.53 -14.95 -0.16
C LYS A 130 -4.24 -16.23 0.29
N ALA A 131 -3.52 -17.22 0.83
CA ALA A 131 -4.11 -18.48 1.27
C ALA A 131 -5.06 -18.30 2.48
N GLN A 132 -4.78 -17.36 3.38
CA GLN A 132 -5.65 -17.02 4.50
C GLN A 132 -6.92 -16.29 4.02
N GLN A 133 -6.76 -15.37 3.07
CA GLN A 133 -7.89 -14.67 2.45
C GLN A 133 -8.76 -15.63 1.62
N ASP A 134 -8.16 -16.55 0.86
CA ASP A 134 -8.86 -17.57 0.09
C ASP A 134 -9.68 -18.52 0.99
N ALA A 135 -9.17 -18.82 2.19
CA ALA A 135 -9.89 -19.66 3.16
C ALA A 135 -11.23 -19.05 3.64
N LEU A 136 -11.42 -17.73 3.50
CA LEU A 136 -12.69 -17.07 3.81
C LEU A 136 -13.73 -17.20 2.69
N LEU A 137 -13.32 -17.30 1.43
CA LEU A 137 -14.20 -17.22 0.27
C LEU A 137 -15.41 -18.14 0.33
N PRO A 138 -15.27 -19.45 0.58
CA PRO A 138 -16.41 -20.36 0.62
C PRO A 138 -17.47 -19.95 1.66
N HIS A 139 -17.02 -19.31 2.75
CA HIS A 139 -17.86 -18.98 3.90
C HIS A 139 -18.54 -17.60 3.77
N VAL A 140 -17.95 -16.75 2.96
CA VAL A 140 -18.57 -15.49 2.50
C VAL A 140 -19.59 -15.79 1.40
N GLU A 141 -19.30 -16.73 0.50
CA GLU A 141 -20.17 -17.12 -0.61
C GLU A 141 -21.42 -17.87 -0.12
N ASP A 142 -21.26 -18.82 0.81
CA ASP A 142 -22.38 -19.58 1.38
C ASP A 142 -23.18 -18.76 2.42
N GLY A 143 -22.72 -17.54 2.74
CA GLY A 143 -23.33 -16.65 3.72
C GLY A 143 -23.26 -17.17 5.16
N SER A 144 -22.39 -18.13 5.47
CA SER A 144 -22.14 -18.59 6.85
C SER A 144 -21.53 -17.48 7.69
N ILE A 145 -20.77 -16.60 7.06
CA ILE A 145 -20.12 -15.44 7.64
C ILE A 145 -20.41 -14.19 6.80
N VAL A 146 -20.70 -13.08 7.48
CA VAL A 146 -20.65 -11.73 6.92
C VAL A 146 -19.31 -11.13 7.34
N LEU A 147 -18.43 -10.85 6.38
CA LEU A 147 -17.11 -10.27 6.65
C LEU A 147 -17.22 -8.74 6.79
N ILE A 148 -16.60 -8.20 7.83
CA ILE A 148 -16.23 -6.77 7.90
C ILE A 148 -14.71 -6.71 8.01
N GLY A 149 -14.03 -6.40 6.91
CA GLY A 149 -12.57 -6.20 6.89
C GLY A 149 -12.23 -4.74 7.13
N ALA A 150 -11.25 -4.46 7.99
CA ALA A 150 -10.65 -3.13 8.13
C ALA A 150 -9.21 -3.16 7.63
N THR A 151 -8.80 -2.09 6.95
CA THR A 151 -7.42 -1.95 6.45
C THR A 151 -7.03 -0.47 6.36
N THR A 152 -5.76 -0.18 6.54
CA THR A 152 -5.16 1.12 6.23
C THR A 152 -4.69 1.19 4.79
N GLU A 153 -4.51 0.06 4.12
CA GLU A 153 -4.01 -0.03 2.75
C GLU A 153 -5.15 -0.13 1.74
N ASN A 154 -4.88 0.28 0.50
CA ASN A 154 -5.88 0.23 -0.57
C ASN A 154 -6.28 -1.23 -0.87
N PRO A 155 -7.55 -1.62 -0.62
CA PRO A 155 -7.99 -3.01 -0.75
C PRO A 155 -7.92 -3.56 -2.18
N TYR A 156 -7.86 -2.72 -3.20
CA TYR A 156 -7.72 -3.18 -4.58
C TYR A 156 -6.32 -3.77 -4.88
N PHE A 157 -5.31 -3.46 -4.05
CA PHE A 157 -3.96 -3.99 -4.21
C PHE A 157 -3.65 -5.12 -3.22
N GLU A 158 -4.20 -5.05 -2.01
CA GLU A 158 -3.81 -5.91 -0.90
C GLU A 158 -4.81 -7.04 -0.60
N VAL A 159 -6.06 -6.87 -1.01
CA VAL A 159 -7.09 -7.88 -0.84
C VAL A 159 -7.31 -8.62 -2.16
N ILE A 160 -7.48 -9.95 -2.11
CA ILE A 160 -7.72 -10.75 -3.31
C ILE A 160 -8.97 -10.30 -4.06
N ALA A 161 -8.89 -10.24 -5.38
CA ALA A 161 -9.97 -9.76 -6.24
C ALA A 161 -11.32 -10.49 -6.01
N ALA A 162 -11.26 -11.76 -5.61
CA ALA A 162 -12.44 -12.55 -5.29
C ALA A 162 -13.19 -12.06 -4.04
N LEU A 163 -12.51 -11.58 -3.00
CA LEU A 163 -13.13 -10.95 -1.82
C LEU A 163 -13.61 -9.53 -2.15
N VAL A 164 -12.81 -8.77 -2.88
CA VAL A 164 -13.16 -7.41 -3.33
C VAL A 164 -14.47 -7.42 -4.11
N SER A 165 -14.63 -8.32 -5.08
CA SER A 165 -15.85 -8.43 -5.92
C SER A 165 -17.11 -8.81 -5.14
N ARG A 166 -16.98 -9.39 -3.96
CA ARG A 166 -18.06 -9.82 -3.06
C ARG A 166 -18.30 -8.89 -1.89
N SER A 167 -17.51 -7.83 -1.79
CA SER A 167 -17.56 -6.88 -0.69
C SER A 167 -17.99 -5.49 -1.19
N ARG A 168 -18.62 -4.72 -0.31
CA ARG A 168 -18.78 -3.28 -0.53
C ARG A 168 -17.64 -2.54 0.15
N ILE A 169 -16.98 -1.70 -0.61
CA ILE A 169 -15.82 -0.94 -0.13
C ILE A 169 -16.30 0.45 0.29
N PHE A 170 -15.93 0.86 1.50
CA PHE A 170 -16.16 2.19 2.02
C PHE A 170 -14.82 2.80 2.40
N GLN A 171 -14.50 3.93 1.78
CA GLN A 171 -13.30 4.70 2.08
C GLN A 171 -13.61 5.73 3.16
N LEU A 172 -13.00 5.55 4.34
CA LEU A 172 -13.04 6.55 5.40
C LEU A 172 -11.93 7.59 5.12
N ARG A 173 -12.29 8.86 5.19
CA ARG A 173 -11.33 9.96 5.04
C ARG A 173 -10.72 10.32 6.41
N SER A 174 -9.58 11.00 6.39
CA SER A 174 -9.07 11.66 7.59
C SER A 174 -10.14 12.59 8.14
N LEU A 175 -10.26 12.64 9.46
CA LEU A 175 -11.15 13.58 10.12
C LEU A 175 -10.66 15.01 9.88
N ASP A 176 -11.57 15.93 9.68
CA ASP A 176 -11.19 17.34 9.58
C ASP A 176 -10.98 17.97 10.97
N ASP A 177 -10.46 19.19 11.00
CA ASP A 177 -10.17 19.90 12.25
C ASP A 177 -11.44 20.13 13.09
N GLY A 178 -12.61 20.28 12.44
CA GLY A 178 -13.91 20.41 13.09
C GLY A 178 -14.33 19.11 13.76
N ASP A 179 -14.18 17.99 13.07
CA ASP A 179 -14.46 16.65 13.58
C ASP A 179 -13.61 16.33 14.83
N VAL A 180 -12.28 16.57 14.73
CA VAL A 180 -11.36 16.32 15.84
C VAL A 180 -11.65 17.22 17.02
N ARG A 181 -11.95 18.52 16.77
CA ARG A 181 -12.38 19.47 17.81
C ARG A 181 -13.63 18.99 18.53
N ALA A 182 -14.64 18.55 17.79
CA ALA A 182 -15.88 18.04 18.36
C ALA A 182 -15.64 16.79 19.23
N ILE A 183 -14.78 15.87 18.79
CA ILE A 183 -14.40 14.68 19.57
C ILE A 183 -13.72 15.08 20.89
N LEU A 184 -12.77 16.02 20.87
CA LEU A 184 -12.09 16.49 22.08
C LEU A 184 -13.07 17.20 23.04
N GLN A 185 -14.00 18.01 22.51
CA GLN A 185 -15.02 18.65 23.31
C GLN A 185 -16.00 17.65 23.94
N CYS A 186 -16.41 16.62 23.19
CA CYS A 186 -17.20 15.52 23.74
C CYS A 186 -16.45 14.81 24.89
N ALA A 187 -15.14 14.58 24.75
CA ALA A 187 -14.35 13.94 25.80
C ALA A 187 -14.21 14.80 27.07
N LEU A 188 -14.18 16.11 26.92
CA LEU A 188 -14.17 17.04 28.07
C LEU A 188 -15.53 17.12 28.78
N ALA A 189 -16.64 16.96 28.04
CA ALA A 189 -17.99 17.10 28.55
C ALA A 189 -18.60 15.76 29.08
N ASP A 190 -18.15 14.62 28.61
CA ASP A 190 -18.73 13.31 29.00
C ASP A 190 -18.34 12.95 30.44
N GLU A 191 -19.32 12.93 31.34
CA GLU A 191 -19.14 12.64 32.76
C GLU A 191 -18.86 11.14 33.02
N ALA A 192 -19.34 10.25 32.15
CA ALA A 192 -19.26 8.83 32.38
C ALA A 192 -17.97 8.22 31.80
N ARG A 193 -17.46 8.76 30.70
CA ARG A 193 -16.36 8.16 29.93
C ARG A 193 -15.16 9.09 29.79
N GLY A 194 -15.41 10.40 29.85
CA GLY A 194 -14.44 11.46 29.64
C GLY A 194 -13.98 12.14 30.93
N PHE A 195 -13.81 13.43 30.83
CA PHE A 195 -13.36 14.31 31.93
C PHE A 195 -14.45 15.18 32.50
N GLY A 196 -15.75 14.98 32.16
CA GLY A 196 -16.86 15.86 32.57
C GLY A 196 -17.07 15.99 34.09
N THR A 197 -16.56 15.05 34.89
CA THR A 197 -16.56 15.13 36.36
C THR A 197 -15.36 15.91 36.92
N ARG A 198 -14.37 16.26 36.10
CA ARG A 198 -13.19 17.03 36.49
C ARG A 198 -13.33 18.45 35.96
N HIS A 199 -12.89 19.41 36.75
CA HIS A 199 -12.81 20.79 36.29
C HIS A 199 -11.57 20.97 35.42
N VAL A 200 -11.73 20.76 34.09
CA VAL A 200 -10.64 20.92 33.10
C VAL A 200 -10.90 22.20 32.32
N GLN A 201 -9.98 23.15 32.37
CA GLN A 201 -9.95 24.33 31.55
C GLN A 201 -8.88 24.17 30.47
N LEU A 202 -9.33 24.00 29.21
CA LEU A 202 -8.47 23.87 28.05
C LEU A 202 -8.45 25.19 27.30
N ASP A 203 -7.27 25.83 27.18
CA ASP A 203 -7.10 27.04 26.40
C ASP A 203 -7.43 26.80 24.91
N ASP A 204 -8.02 27.82 24.25
CA ASP A 204 -8.33 27.72 22.80
C ASP A 204 -7.10 27.45 21.96
N GLY A 205 -5.95 28.03 22.32
CA GLY A 205 -4.67 27.77 21.68
C GLY A 205 -4.17 26.32 21.88
N ALA A 206 -4.39 25.74 23.06
CA ALA A 206 -4.08 24.36 23.37
C ALA A 206 -4.98 23.40 22.56
N LEU A 207 -6.28 23.67 22.51
CA LEU A 207 -7.23 22.91 21.71
C LEU A 207 -6.86 22.94 20.23
N ALA A 208 -6.56 24.14 19.68
CA ALA A 208 -6.15 24.29 18.30
C ALA A 208 -4.85 23.51 18.00
N HIS A 209 -3.89 23.50 18.95
CA HIS A 209 -2.64 22.74 18.82
C HIS A 209 -2.88 21.23 18.82
N LEU A 210 -3.69 20.71 19.74
CA LEU A 210 -4.05 19.29 19.79
C LEU A 210 -4.74 18.83 18.50
N VAL A 211 -5.67 19.64 17.97
CA VAL A 211 -6.37 19.38 16.70
C VAL A 211 -5.39 19.31 15.54
N HIS A 212 -4.51 20.31 15.43
CA HIS A 212 -3.54 20.39 14.33
C HIS A 212 -2.58 19.20 14.31
N ILE A 213 -2.03 18.85 15.49
CA ILE A 213 -1.05 17.75 15.59
C ILE A 213 -1.70 16.37 15.46
N ALA A 214 -2.99 16.24 15.77
CA ALA A 214 -3.72 14.99 15.56
C ALA A 214 -3.76 14.59 14.07
N GLY A 215 -3.74 15.57 13.16
CA GLY A 215 -3.71 15.35 11.72
C GLY A 215 -4.86 14.46 11.21
N GLY A 216 -6.03 14.55 11.82
CA GLY A 216 -7.21 13.75 11.48
C GLY A 216 -7.29 12.38 12.15
N ASP A 217 -6.41 12.07 13.11
CA ASP A 217 -6.44 10.82 13.92
C ASP A 217 -7.07 11.10 15.31
N ALA A 218 -8.31 10.66 15.50
CA ALA A 218 -9.03 10.81 16.78
C ALA A 218 -8.35 10.13 17.96
N ARG A 219 -7.68 8.99 17.73
CA ARG A 219 -6.97 8.24 18.79
C ARG A 219 -5.79 9.06 19.31
N ASN A 220 -5.01 9.63 18.39
CA ASN A 220 -3.87 10.49 18.75
C ASN A 220 -4.35 11.75 19.49
N ALA A 221 -5.43 12.39 19.04
CA ALA A 221 -6.01 13.56 19.70
C ALA A 221 -6.41 13.24 21.14
N LEU A 222 -7.16 12.15 21.35
CA LEU A 222 -7.64 11.74 22.67
C LEU A 222 -6.51 11.31 23.60
N ASN A 223 -5.49 10.61 23.10
CA ASN A 223 -4.33 10.23 23.89
C ASN A 223 -3.51 11.46 24.33
N ALA A 224 -3.34 12.45 23.44
CA ALA A 224 -2.65 13.68 23.78
C ALA A 224 -3.44 14.50 24.81
N LEU A 225 -4.77 14.59 24.68
CA LEU A 225 -5.62 15.23 25.67
C LEU A 225 -5.53 14.52 27.04
N GLU A 226 -5.59 13.17 27.05
CA GLU A 226 -5.48 12.38 28.27
C GLU A 226 -4.16 12.67 28.98
N LEU A 227 -3.04 12.63 28.25
CA LEU A 227 -1.73 12.90 28.82
C LEU A 227 -1.64 14.34 29.36
N ALA A 228 -2.16 15.34 28.63
CA ALA A 228 -2.16 16.73 29.08
C ALA A 228 -2.95 16.91 30.39
N VAL A 229 -4.10 16.27 30.51
CA VAL A 229 -4.96 16.38 31.71
C VAL A 229 -4.37 15.62 32.90
N GLU A 230 -3.88 14.38 32.68
CA GLU A 230 -3.36 13.53 33.77
C GLU A 230 -1.98 13.99 34.28
N SER A 231 -1.17 14.64 33.44
CA SER A 231 0.14 15.14 33.84
C SER A 231 0.09 16.53 34.49
N THR A 232 -1.04 17.25 34.42
CA THR A 232 -1.16 18.59 34.96
C THR A 232 -1.81 18.55 36.35
N PRO A 233 -1.13 18.99 37.41
CA PRO A 233 -1.75 19.06 38.74
C PRO A 233 -2.85 20.13 38.78
N PRO A 234 -3.97 19.89 39.49
CA PRO A 234 -5.00 20.88 39.69
C PRO A 234 -4.51 22.05 40.51
N ASP A 235 -5.08 23.23 40.28
CA ASP A 235 -4.84 24.41 41.09
C ASP A 235 -5.55 24.34 42.47
N ALA A 236 -5.45 25.43 43.25
CA ALA A 236 -6.08 25.52 44.58
C ALA A 236 -7.63 25.42 44.55
N SER A 237 -8.24 25.62 43.39
CA SER A 237 -9.68 25.47 43.17
C SER A 237 -10.08 24.05 42.70
N GLY A 238 -9.10 23.19 42.46
CA GLY A 238 -9.31 21.86 41.89
C GLY A 238 -9.42 21.85 40.37
N THR A 239 -9.07 22.94 39.69
CA THR A 239 -9.14 23.08 38.24
C THR A 239 -7.83 22.71 37.59
N VAL A 240 -7.86 21.86 36.55
CA VAL A 240 -6.72 21.49 35.72
C VAL A 240 -6.65 22.45 34.53
N HIS A 241 -5.58 23.26 34.47
CA HIS A 241 -5.36 24.22 33.39
C HIS A 241 -4.44 23.66 32.30
N VAL A 242 -5.01 23.32 31.17
CA VAL A 242 -4.24 22.85 30.01
C VAL A 242 -3.92 24.01 29.09
N THR A 243 -2.72 24.55 29.23
CA THR A 243 -2.16 25.61 28.39
C THR A 243 -1.54 25.09 27.11
N VAL A 244 -1.19 25.98 26.18
CA VAL A 244 -0.46 25.62 24.94
C VAL A 244 0.86 24.91 25.27
N ALA A 245 1.61 25.35 26.28
CA ALA A 245 2.86 24.71 26.66
C ALA A 245 2.66 23.27 27.15
N VAL A 246 1.63 23.03 27.98
CA VAL A 246 1.26 21.69 28.44
C VAL A 246 0.85 20.81 27.25
N ALA A 247 0.03 21.34 26.33
CA ALA A 247 -0.37 20.62 25.13
C ALA A 247 0.82 20.24 24.24
N GLN A 248 1.81 21.13 24.12
CA GLN A 248 3.06 20.85 23.38
C GLN A 248 3.91 19.74 24.04
N ASP A 249 4.03 19.77 25.36
CA ASP A 249 4.80 18.77 26.13
C ASP A 249 4.10 17.39 26.12
N SER A 250 2.77 17.37 26.13
CA SER A 250 1.98 16.13 26.12
C SER A 250 2.04 15.37 24.77
N ILE A 251 2.45 16.06 23.73
CA ILE A 251 2.66 15.47 22.42
C ILE A 251 4.10 14.99 22.36
N GLN A 252 4.32 13.72 22.73
CA GLN A 252 5.60 13.06 22.39
C GLN A 252 5.79 13.25 20.89
N ARG A 253 6.93 13.83 20.48
CA ARG A 253 7.31 14.07 19.07
C ARG A 253 7.05 12.82 18.25
N ARG A 254 5.85 12.65 17.77
CA ARG A 254 5.59 11.79 16.63
C ARG A 254 5.76 12.67 15.40
N ALA A 255 6.63 12.21 14.55
CA ALA A 255 6.78 12.71 13.21
C ALA A 255 5.41 13.09 12.64
N LEU A 256 5.37 14.19 11.88
CA LEU A 256 4.25 14.53 11.00
C LEU A 256 3.59 13.25 10.51
N LEU A 257 2.29 13.14 10.70
CA LEU A 257 1.50 12.00 10.26
C LEU A 257 1.68 11.81 8.76
N TYR A 258 2.72 11.11 8.45
CA TYR A 258 2.91 10.44 7.19
C TYR A 258 2.18 9.12 7.39
N ASP A 259 0.98 9.06 6.85
CA ASP A 259 0.24 7.81 6.79
C ASP A 259 1.05 6.86 5.90
N LYS A 260 1.80 5.97 6.53
CA LYS A 260 2.68 5.02 5.82
C LYS A 260 1.92 4.13 4.84
N ASP A 261 0.61 4.04 5.03
CA ASP A 261 -0.27 3.10 4.34
C ASP A 261 -1.43 3.81 3.61
N GLY A 262 -1.44 5.17 3.55
CA GLY A 262 -2.51 5.95 2.93
C GLY A 262 -2.13 6.65 1.62
N ASP A 263 -3.11 7.31 0.98
CA ASP A 263 -2.94 8.05 -0.29
C ASP A 263 -1.80 9.08 -0.23
N ALA A 264 -1.59 9.73 0.92
CA ALA A 264 -0.50 10.69 1.14
C ALA A 264 0.91 10.06 1.03
N HIS A 265 1.05 8.77 1.39
CA HIS A 265 2.28 8.01 1.19
C HIS A 265 2.57 7.84 -0.31
N TYR A 266 1.57 7.35 -1.05
CA TYR A 266 1.70 7.13 -2.49
C TYR A 266 1.90 8.43 -3.25
N ASP A 267 1.28 9.53 -2.82
CA ASP A 267 1.45 10.85 -3.41
C ASP A 267 2.85 11.40 -3.16
N THR A 268 3.40 11.25 -1.96
CA THR A 268 4.75 11.74 -1.63
C THR A 268 5.82 10.94 -2.37
N ILE A 269 5.73 9.60 -2.42
CA ILE A 269 6.67 8.78 -3.20
C ILE A 269 6.54 9.04 -4.71
N SER A 270 5.32 9.27 -5.19
CA SER A 270 5.06 9.64 -6.58
C SER A 270 5.68 11.00 -6.92
N ALA A 271 5.57 11.99 -6.02
CA ALA A 271 6.22 13.29 -6.16
C ALA A 271 7.75 13.16 -6.18
N PHE A 272 8.33 12.37 -5.28
CA PHE A 272 9.75 12.06 -5.26
C PHE A 272 10.23 11.47 -6.59
N ILE A 273 9.58 10.41 -7.06
CA ILE A 273 9.93 9.74 -8.31
C ILE A 273 9.83 10.72 -9.50
N LYS A 274 8.74 11.51 -9.56
CA LYS A 274 8.52 12.50 -10.63
C LYS A 274 9.55 13.61 -10.59
N SER A 275 10.01 14.03 -9.41
CA SER A 275 11.08 15.04 -9.27
C SER A 275 12.40 14.52 -9.80
N VAL A 276 12.79 13.29 -9.44
CA VAL A 276 14.02 12.67 -9.97
C VAL A 276 13.92 12.46 -11.48
N ARG A 277 12.79 11.98 -11.98
CA ARG A 277 12.51 11.80 -13.41
C ARG A 277 12.52 13.13 -14.16
N GLY A 278 11.96 14.18 -13.56
CA GLY A 278 11.90 15.55 -14.10
C GLY A 278 13.19 16.33 -13.98
N SER A 279 14.27 15.72 -13.44
CA SER A 279 15.59 16.37 -13.27
C SER A 279 15.55 17.61 -12.36
N ASP A 280 14.73 17.56 -11.30
CA ASP A 280 14.70 18.57 -10.24
C ASP A 280 15.30 17.99 -8.95
N PRO A 281 16.62 18.22 -8.70
CA PRO A 281 17.29 17.68 -7.52
C PRO A 281 16.81 18.33 -6.21
N ASP A 282 16.39 19.59 -6.22
CA ASP A 282 15.93 20.30 -5.03
C ASP A 282 14.57 19.76 -4.57
N ALA A 283 13.63 19.57 -5.50
CA ALA A 283 12.36 18.93 -5.20
C ALA A 283 12.56 17.47 -4.76
N ALA A 284 13.48 16.73 -5.40
CA ALA A 284 13.80 15.36 -4.99
C ALA A 284 14.31 15.29 -3.55
N LEU A 285 15.24 16.19 -3.17
CA LEU A 285 15.72 16.28 -1.78
C LEU A 285 14.63 16.65 -0.79
N TYR A 286 13.75 17.59 -1.15
CA TYR A 286 12.63 17.97 -0.29
C TYR A 286 11.70 16.76 -0.01
N TRP A 287 11.30 16.04 -1.04
CA TRP A 287 10.43 14.88 -0.89
C TRP A 287 11.13 13.73 -0.16
N LEU A 288 12.43 13.51 -0.43
CA LEU A 288 13.25 12.56 0.33
C LEU A 288 13.27 12.89 1.82
N ALA A 289 13.57 14.15 2.17
CA ALA A 289 13.60 14.60 3.56
C ALA A 289 12.24 14.45 4.22
N LYS A 290 11.15 14.78 3.53
CA LYS A 290 9.79 14.61 4.02
C LYS A 290 9.46 13.14 4.31
N MET A 291 9.82 12.20 3.41
CA MET A 291 9.63 10.76 3.61
C MET A 291 10.42 10.25 4.82
N LEU A 292 11.71 10.57 4.91
CA LEU A 292 12.56 10.12 6.01
C LEU A 292 12.13 10.72 7.37
N TYR A 293 11.77 12.01 7.39
CA TYR A 293 11.23 12.67 8.58
C TYR A 293 9.93 12.02 9.06
N ALA A 294 9.09 11.62 8.14
CA ALA A 294 7.85 10.88 8.40
C ALA A 294 8.07 9.41 8.80
N GLY A 295 9.33 8.95 8.83
CA GLY A 295 9.71 7.61 9.24
C GLY A 295 9.50 6.55 8.15
N GLU A 296 9.51 6.95 6.87
CA GLU A 296 9.52 5.99 5.76
C GLU A 296 10.76 5.10 5.81
N SER A 297 10.60 3.85 5.40
CA SER A 297 11.71 2.91 5.37
C SER A 297 12.77 3.33 4.35
N PRO A 298 14.02 3.58 4.76
CA PRO A 298 15.11 3.86 3.82
C PRO A 298 15.29 2.78 2.77
N ARG A 299 15.04 1.50 3.12
CA ARG A 299 15.09 0.37 2.18
C ARG A 299 14.02 0.46 1.10
N PHE A 300 12.84 0.96 1.46
CA PHE A 300 11.78 1.21 0.48
C PHE A 300 12.21 2.30 -0.51
N ILE A 301 12.76 3.41 -0.02
CA ILE A 301 13.26 4.52 -0.85
C ILE A 301 14.36 4.02 -1.79
N LEU A 302 15.36 3.29 -1.26
CA LEU A 302 16.45 2.71 -2.05
C LEU A 302 15.96 1.75 -3.13
N ARG A 303 14.96 0.93 -2.84
CA ARG A 303 14.32 0.06 -3.84
C ARG A 303 13.68 0.89 -4.97
N ARG A 304 13.05 2.02 -4.63
CA ARG A 304 12.47 2.91 -5.64
C ARG A 304 13.54 3.58 -6.50
N LEU A 305 14.67 3.98 -5.92
CA LEU A 305 15.82 4.52 -6.67
C LEU A 305 16.42 3.48 -7.61
N LEU A 306 16.55 2.22 -7.20
CA LEU A 306 17.02 1.12 -8.06
C LEU A 306 16.09 0.90 -9.27
N ILE A 307 14.77 0.92 -9.05
CA ILE A 307 13.79 0.79 -10.14
C ILE A 307 13.93 1.96 -11.11
N LEU A 308 13.99 3.20 -10.59
CA LEU A 308 14.12 4.43 -11.36
C LEU A 308 15.41 4.46 -12.17
N ALA A 309 16.53 4.00 -11.60
CA ALA A 309 17.80 3.89 -12.29
C ALA A 309 17.71 2.99 -13.55
N GLY A 310 16.94 1.91 -13.50
CA GLY A 310 16.70 1.05 -14.66
C GLY A 310 15.61 1.55 -15.61
N GLU A 311 14.55 2.18 -15.07
CA GLU A 311 13.36 2.58 -15.83
C GLU A 311 13.53 3.94 -16.51
N ASP A 312 14.14 4.92 -15.84
CA ASP A 312 14.17 6.32 -16.28
C ASP A 312 15.56 6.84 -16.67
N ILE A 313 16.64 6.20 -16.16
CA ILE A 313 18.02 6.52 -16.54
C ILE A 313 18.51 5.56 -17.62
N GLY A 314 18.35 4.26 -17.38
CA GLY A 314 18.65 3.21 -18.34
C GLY A 314 20.04 3.31 -18.95
N LEU A 315 20.11 3.20 -20.28
CA LEU A 315 21.38 3.29 -21.03
C LEU A 315 21.82 4.71 -21.32
N ALA A 316 21.05 5.75 -20.97
CA ALA A 316 21.56 7.12 -21.06
C ALA A 316 22.74 7.32 -20.10
N ASP A 317 22.68 6.71 -18.91
CA ASP A 317 23.81 6.63 -17.99
C ASP A 317 23.83 5.27 -17.23
N PRO A 318 24.57 4.27 -17.73
CA PRO A 318 24.66 2.97 -17.09
C PRO A 318 25.22 3.00 -15.66
N MET A 319 25.91 4.05 -15.26
CA MET A 319 26.41 4.21 -13.89
C MET A 319 25.28 4.44 -12.90
N GLY A 320 24.10 4.94 -13.33
CA GLY A 320 22.98 5.21 -12.46
C GLY A 320 22.55 3.97 -11.63
N LEU A 321 22.47 2.82 -12.26
CA LEU A 321 22.12 1.56 -11.57
C LEU A 321 23.22 1.14 -10.59
N LEU A 322 24.49 1.33 -10.92
CA LEU A 322 25.62 1.00 -10.04
C LEU A 322 25.66 1.90 -8.81
N VAL A 323 25.46 3.21 -8.99
CA VAL A 323 25.40 4.18 -7.89
C VAL A 323 24.22 3.86 -6.95
N ALA A 324 23.03 3.61 -7.49
CA ALA A 324 21.86 3.24 -6.68
C ALA A 324 22.09 1.94 -5.89
N ASN A 325 22.72 0.94 -6.53
CA ASN A 325 23.03 -0.33 -5.87
C ASN A 325 24.13 -0.17 -4.80
N ALA A 326 25.16 0.61 -5.08
CA ALA A 326 26.20 0.89 -4.09
C ALA A 326 25.63 1.63 -2.87
N ALA A 327 24.73 2.59 -3.08
CA ALA A 327 24.05 3.29 -1.99
C ALA A 327 23.18 2.33 -1.15
N ALA A 328 22.47 1.39 -1.78
CA ALA A 328 21.68 0.40 -1.08
C ALA A 328 22.57 -0.51 -0.22
N GLN A 329 23.70 -0.97 -0.75
CA GLN A 329 24.66 -1.79 0.00
C GLN A 329 25.33 -1.00 1.14
N ALA A 330 25.76 0.24 0.90
CA ALA A 330 26.35 1.09 1.92
C ALA A 330 25.38 1.33 3.09
N PHE A 331 24.10 1.57 2.80
CA PHE A 331 23.07 1.73 3.81
C PHE A 331 22.94 0.50 4.72
N GLU A 332 23.02 -0.71 4.16
CA GLU A 332 22.94 -1.96 4.96
C GLU A 332 24.11 -2.10 5.96
N TYR A 333 25.28 -1.55 5.64
CA TYR A 333 26.43 -1.57 6.56
C TYR A 333 26.40 -0.44 7.59
N ILE A 334 25.95 0.75 7.19
CA ILE A 334 26.07 1.97 7.99
C ILE A 334 24.84 2.16 8.88
N GLY A 335 23.65 2.01 8.32
CA GLY A 335 22.38 2.34 9.00
C GLY A 335 22.19 3.85 9.23
N LEU A 336 21.06 4.23 9.86
CA LEU A 336 20.82 5.61 10.26
C LEU A 336 21.60 5.94 11.58
N PRO A 337 22.04 7.21 11.77
CA PRO A 337 21.74 8.37 10.90
C PRO A 337 22.67 8.55 9.71
N GLU A 338 23.90 8.04 9.72
CA GLU A 338 24.93 8.31 8.72
C GLU A 338 24.62 7.70 7.34
N GLY A 339 23.83 6.63 7.31
CA GLY A 339 23.33 5.99 6.07
C GLY A 339 22.44 6.88 5.19
N ILE A 340 22.14 8.11 5.66
CA ILE A 340 21.44 9.11 4.86
C ILE A 340 22.29 9.62 3.69
N TYR A 341 23.64 9.72 3.89
CA TYR A 341 24.54 10.26 2.87
C TYR A 341 24.53 9.48 1.55
N PRO A 342 24.68 8.14 1.53
CA PRO A 342 24.61 7.37 0.29
C PRO A 342 23.21 7.46 -0.38
N ILE A 343 22.11 7.60 0.38
CA ILE A 343 20.76 7.79 -0.17
C ILE A 343 20.66 9.14 -0.90
N VAL A 344 21.19 10.20 -0.27
CA VAL A 344 21.22 11.55 -0.83
C VAL A 344 22.10 11.59 -2.08
N GLU A 345 23.28 10.97 -2.05
CA GLU A 345 24.18 10.89 -3.20
C GLU A 345 23.52 10.20 -4.39
N ALA A 346 22.89 9.04 -4.17
CA ALA A 346 22.15 8.34 -5.22
C ALA A 346 20.97 9.16 -5.75
N THR A 347 20.25 9.87 -4.89
CA THR A 347 19.12 10.73 -5.28
C THR A 347 19.59 11.87 -6.19
N LEU A 348 20.65 12.58 -5.79
CA LEU A 348 21.23 13.68 -6.56
C LEU A 348 21.80 13.20 -7.90
N TYR A 349 22.54 12.06 -7.87
CA TYR A 349 23.08 11.46 -9.08
C TYR A 349 21.98 11.16 -10.10
N LEU A 350 20.94 10.43 -9.67
CA LEU A 350 19.84 10.05 -10.56
C LEU A 350 19.00 11.25 -11.01
N ALA A 351 18.83 12.27 -10.15
CA ALA A 351 18.11 13.49 -10.52
C ALA A 351 18.86 14.27 -11.61
N THR A 352 20.20 14.27 -11.60
CA THR A 352 21.03 15.04 -12.53
C THR A 352 21.53 14.25 -13.74
N ALA A 353 21.39 12.92 -13.73
CA ALA A 353 21.76 12.05 -14.84
C ALA A 353 20.89 12.29 -16.09
N PRO A 354 21.41 12.06 -17.30
CA PRO A 354 20.59 12.03 -18.52
C PRO A 354 19.54 10.92 -18.42
N LYS A 355 18.39 11.10 -19.07
CA LYS A 355 17.22 10.25 -18.94
C LYS A 355 16.97 9.41 -20.19
N SER A 356 16.62 8.13 -19.99
CA SER A 356 16.14 7.24 -21.04
C SER A 356 15.18 6.19 -20.47
N ASN A 357 14.04 6.05 -21.11
CA ASN A 357 13.07 4.97 -20.83
C ASN A 357 13.16 3.81 -21.84
N SER A 358 14.23 3.76 -22.63
CA SER A 358 14.40 2.78 -23.73
C SER A 358 14.38 1.32 -23.26
N ALA A 359 14.65 1.05 -21.97
CA ALA A 359 14.45 -0.27 -21.34
C ALA A 359 13.00 -0.77 -21.46
N GLY A 360 12.03 0.13 -21.64
CA GLY A 360 10.64 -0.19 -21.96
C GLY A 360 10.45 -0.99 -23.26
N ALA A 361 11.48 -1.07 -24.12
CA ALA A 361 11.51 -1.93 -25.29
C ALA A 361 11.15 -3.41 -25.00
N TYR A 362 11.47 -3.89 -23.80
CA TYR A 362 11.07 -5.21 -23.35
C TYR A 362 9.54 -5.42 -23.40
N PHE A 363 8.77 -4.42 -22.96
CA PHE A 363 7.31 -4.54 -22.92
C PHE A 363 6.70 -4.53 -24.34
N LYS A 364 7.32 -3.83 -25.28
CA LYS A 364 6.94 -3.87 -26.71
C LYS A 364 7.14 -5.30 -27.27
N ALA A 365 8.31 -5.91 -27.02
CA ALA A 365 8.58 -7.30 -27.40
C ALA A 365 7.64 -8.28 -26.72
N HIS A 366 7.38 -8.10 -25.41
CA HIS A 366 6.47 -8.96 -24.66
C HIS A 366 5.03 -8.92 -25.21
N LYS A 367 4.53 -7.75 -25.57
CA LYS A 367 3.20 -7.58 -26.19
C LYS A 367 3.10 -8.36 -27.52
N HIS A 368 4.16 -8.36 -28.31
CA HIS A 368 4.23 -9.18 -29.54
C HIS A 368 4.14 -10.67 -29.22
N VAL A 369 4.95 -11.16 -28.27
CA VAL A 369 4.95 -12.57 -27.86
C VAL A 369 3.58 -13.02 -27.34
N GLU A 370 2.83 -12.15 -26.65
CA GLU A 370 1.46 -12.47 -26.17
C GLU A 370 0.45 -12.61 -27.33
N GLY A 371 0.65 -11.87 -28.41
CA GLY A 371 -0.21 -11.92 -29.60
C GLY A 371 0.18 -12.99 -30.63
N GLU A 372 1.36 -13.59 -30.45
CA GLU A 372 1.87 -14.58 -31.39
C GLU A 372 1.33 -15.99 -31.11
N GLY A 373 1.01 -16.70 -32.20
CA GLY A 373 0.82 -18.14 -32.16
C GLY A 373 2.14 -18.90 -32.00
N LYS A 374 2.22 -20.14 -32.48
CA LYS A 374 3.47 -20.93 -32.49
C LYS A 374 4.44 -20.37 -33.53
N VAL A 375 5.44 -19.63 -33.07
CA VAL A 375 6.55 -19.13 -33.90
C VAL A 375 7.76 -20.01 -33.69
N SER A 376 8.37 -20.47 -34.78
CA SER A 376 9.55 -21.32 -34.76
C SER A 376 10.84 -20.48 -34.75
N VAL A 377 11.82 -20.91 -33.98
CA VAL A 377 13.18 -20.35 -34.03
C VAL A 377 13.78 -20.64 -35.43
N PRO A 378 14.41 -19.64 -36.10
CA PRO A 378 15.12 -19.88 -37.36
C PRO A 378 16.14 -21.02 -37.26
N LYS A 379 16.22 -21.87 -38.29
CA LYS A 379 17.04 -23.12 -38.26
C LYS A 379 18.48 -22.87 -37.85
N HIS A 380 19.12 -21.85 -38.40
CA HIS A 380 20.50 -21.49 -38.07
C HIS A 380 20.74 -21.05 -36.63
N LEU A 381 19.69 -20.65 -35.91
CA LEU A 381 19.75 -20.30 -34.49
C LEU A 381 19.35 -21.43 -33.55
N GLN A 382 18.87 -22.54 -34.09
CA GLN A 382 18.50 -23.70 -33.27
C GLN A 382 19.76 -24.43 -32.77
N ASP A 383 19.66 -25.03 -31.57
CA ASP A 383 20.75 -25.75 -30.95
C ASP A 383 21.13 -26.97 -31.79
N SER A 384 22.38 -27.05 -32.24
CA SER A 384 22.95 -28.16 -33.01
C SER A 384 23.55 -29.26 -32.14
N ASN A 385 23.51 -29.15 -30.82
CA ASN A 385 23.97 -30.20 -29.91
C ASN A 385 23.05 -31.43 -29.92
N ARG A 386 23.56 -32.59 -29.53
CA ARG A 386 22.87 -33.89 -29.55
C ARG A 386 22.46 -34.27 -30.99
N ASP A 387 21.19 -34.63 -31.19
CA ASP A 387 20.64 -35.04 -32.49
C ASP A 387 20.24 -33.85 -33.39
N GLY A 388 20.42 -32.62 -32.94
CA GLY A 388 20.01 -31.40 -33.66
C GLY A 388 20.71 -31.24 -35.00
N ALA A 389 21.99 -31.57 -35.10
CA ALA A 389 22.75 -31.48 -36.36
C ALA A 389 22.16 -32.35 -37.48
N ALA A 390 21.63 -33.55 -37.16
CA ALA A 390 20.96 -34.44 -38.12
C ALA A 390 19.63 -33.85 -38.66
N LEU A 391 19.04 -32.91 -37.95
CA LEU A 391 17.82 -32.17 -38.31
C LEU A 391 18.12 -30.84 -39.03
N GLY A 392 19.40 -30.54 -39.31
CA GLY A 392 19.83 -29.28 -39.93
C GLY A 392 19.79 -28.07 -38.98
N HIS A 393 19.78 -28.31 -37.67
CA HIS A 393 19.85 -27.24 -36.67
C HIS A 393 21.26 -26.62 -36.68
N GLY A 394 21.34 -25.28 -36.60
CA GLY A 394 22.59 -24.55 -36.63
C GLY A 394 23.20 -24.39 -38.04
N GLU A 395 22.61 -25.01 -39.09
CA GLU A 395 23.10 -24.88 -40.45
C GLU A 395 23.00 -23.44 -40.96
N GLY A 396 24.13 -22.92 -41.47
CA GLY A 396 24.21 -21.55 -41.97
C GLY A 396 24.45 -20.49 -40.89
N TYR A 397 24.65 -20.86 -39.62
CA TYR A 397 25.01 -19.88 -38.58
C TYR A 397 26.40 -19.29 -38.84
N VAL A 398 26.48 -17.99 -38.90
CA VAL A 398 27.73 -17.23 -39.03
C VAL A 398 28.18 -16.74 -37.67
N TYR A 399 29.32 -17.19 -37.17
CA TYR A 399 29.88 -16.81 -35.89
C TYR A 399 30.45 -15.40 -35.92
N PRO A 400 29.86 -14.39 -35.21
CA PRO A 400 30.24 -12.99 -35.35
C PRO A 400 31.70 -12.69 -35.00
N HIS A 401 32.27 -13.39 -34.02
CA HIS A 401 33.67 -13.18 -33.60
C HIS A 401 34.71 -13.58 -34.65
N ALA A 402 34.33 -14.34 -35.67
CA ALA A 402 35.19 -14.67 -36.80
C ALA A 402 35.26 -13.53 -37.84
N LEU A 403 34.45 -12.49 -37.69
CA LEU A 403 34.34 -11.39 -38.65
C LEU A 403 34.94 -10.10 -38.08
N PRO A 404 35.47 -9.21 -38.98
CA PRO A 404 35.89 -7.88 -38.56
C PRO A 404 34.75 -7.10 -37.90
N GLY A 405 35.04 -6.48 -36.73
CA GLY A 405 34.05 -5.73 -35.97
C GLY A 405 33.04 -6.58 -35.20
N HIS A 406 33.19 -7.90 -35.18
CA HIS A 406 32.35 -8.84 -34.45
C HIS A 406 30.86 -8.70 -34.73
N HIS A 407 30.48 -8.36 -35.95
CA HIS A 407 29.11 -8.15 -36.40
C HIS A 407 28.84 -8.91 -37.70
N THR A 408 27.63 -9.41 -37.85
CA THR A 408 27.14 -10.06 -39.06
C THR A 408 25.73 -9.58 -39.39
N GLY A 409 25.41 -9.45 -40.68
CA GLY A 409 24.08 -9.09 -41.15
C GLY A 409 23.07 -10.24 -41.16
N GLN A 410 23.32 -11.36 -40.44
CA GLN A 410 22.37 -12.48 -40.43
C GLN A 410 21.06 -12.11 -39.68
N GLN A 411 20.04 -12.90 -39.99
CA GLN A 411 18.74 -12.77 -39.31
C GLN A 411 18.78 -13.39 -37.91
N TYR A 412 18.22 -12.68 -36.92
CA TYR A 412 18.08 -13.17 -35.54
C TYR A 412 16.62 -13.26 -35.09
N LEU A 413 15.72 -12.50 -35.69
CA LEU A 413 14.28 -12.60 -35.41
C LEU A 413 13.63 -13.71 -36.28
N PRO A 414 12.49 -14.25 -35.81
CA PRO A 414 11.64 -15.09 -36.64
C PRO A 414 11.24 -14.41 -37.94
N ASN A 415 10.95 -15.19 -38.99
CA ASN A 415 10.62 -14.66 -40.32
C ASN A 415 9.44 -13.68 -40.29
N ALA A 416 8.44 -13.91 -39.43
CA ALA A 416 7.28 -13.05 -39.27
C ALA A 416 7.61 -11.66 -38.69
N LEU A 417 8.76 -11.53 -38.03
CA LEU A 417 9.24 -10.29 -37.40
C LEU A 417 10.45 -9.69 -38.10
N LEU A 418 10.82 -10.21 -39.26
CA LEU A 418 11.94 -9.65 -40.03
C LEU A 418 11.66 -8.17 -40.35
N GLY A 419 12.61 -7.29 -40.03
CA GLY A 419 12.45 -5.84 -40.19
C GLY A 419 11.75 -5.12 -39.05
N THR A 420 11.39 -5.82 -37.97
CA THR A 420 10.80 -5.20 -36.77
C THR A 420 11.90 -4.79 -35.78
N TYR A 421 11.84 -3.55 -35.28
CA TYR A 421 12.74 -3.05 -34.24
C TYR A 421 11.96 -2.69 -32.99
N PHE A 422 12.24 -3.36 -31.87
CA PHE A 422 11.64 -3.09 -30.55
C PHE A 422 12.42 -1.99 -29.81
N TYR A 423 13.75 -2.08 -29.83
CA TYR A 423 14.64 -1.13 -29.17
C TYR A 423 14.91 0.07 -30.06
N ASP A 424 14.53 1.24 -29.57
CA ASP A 424 14.79 2.53 -30.24
C ASP A 424 15.55 3.43 -29.26
N PRO A 425 16.90 3.53 -29.41
CA PRO A 425 17.71 4.33 -28.51
C PRO A 425 17.48 5.82 -28.72
N ASN A 426 17.43 6.56 -27.61
CA ASN A 426 17.39 8.02 -27.68
C ASN A 426 18.78 8.63 -27.98
N SER A 427 18.89 9.97 -27.92
CA SER A 427 20.11 10.67 -28.21
C SER A 427 20.81 11.24 -26.97
N GLU A 428 20.39 10.82 -25.77
CA GLU A 428 20.90 11.32 -24.52
C GLU A 428 22.04 10.45 -23.97
N GLY A 429 23.02 11.11 -23.38
CA GLY A 429 24.13 10.49 -22.68
C GLY A 429 24.86 9.40 -23.49
N TYR A 430 25.16 8.27 -22.84
CA TYR A 430 25.84 7.15 -23.47
C TYR A 430 24.98 6.50 -24.59
N GLU A 431 23.66 6.60 -24.50
CA GLU A 431 22.78 6.00 -25.50
C GLU A 431 22.91 6.62 -26.88
N SER A 432 23.37 7.88 -27.00
CA SER A 432 23.73 8.50 -28.29
C SER A 432 24.80 7.70 -29.04
N GLN A 433 25.79 7.17 -28.31
CA GLN A 433 26.84 6.32 -28.90
C GLN A 433 26.28 4.92 -29.28
N VAL A 434 25.38 4.38 -28.48
CA VAL A 434 24.66 3.13 -28.78
C VAL A 434 23.84 3.31 -30.06
N LYS A 435 23.14 4.42 -30.21
CA LYS A 435 22.33 4.77 -31.40
C LYS A 435 23.16 4.74 -32.67
N GLN A 436 24.27 5.48 -32.69
CA GLN A 436 25.17 5.55 -33.84
C GLN A 436 25.76 4.20 -34.25
N ARG A 437 26.06 3.36 -33.22
CA ARG A 437 26.57 2.00 -33.44
C ARG A 437 25.47 1.08 -34.00
N LEU A 438 24.27 1.17 -33.47
CA LEU A 438 23.12 0.38 -33.88
C LEU A 438 22.63 0.73 -35.28
N GLU A 439 22.63 2.01 -35.67
CA GLU A 439 22.30 2.43 -37.02
C GLU A 439 23.24 1.80 -38.07
N ARG A 440 24.55 1.76 -37.79
CA ARG A 440 25.51 1.09 -38.68
C ARG A 440 25.25 -0.40 -38.82
N TRP A 441 24.95 -1.07 -37.70
CA TRP A 441 24.65 -2.50 -37.67
C TRP A 441 23.34 -2.83 -38.38
N ARG A 442 22.30 -2.06 -38.17
CA ARG A 442 21.01 -2.22 -38.84
C ARG A 442 21.13 -2.02 -40.34
N SER A 443 21.81 -0.98 -40.77
CA SER A 443 22.06 -0.76 -42.22
C SER A 443 22.84 -1.90 -42.89
N ALA A 444 23.82 -2.47 -42.18
CA ALA A 444 24.54 -3.65 -42.67
C ALA A 444 23.64 -4.89 -42.76
N GLN A 445 22.79 -5.09 -41.79
CA GLN A 445 21.82 -6.20 -41.75
C GLN A 445 20.75 -6.07 -42.83
N GLU A 446 20.16 -4.87 -42.97
CA GLU A 446 19.18 -4.54 -44.02
C GLU A 446 19.74 -4.83 -45.42
N LYS A 447 20.97 -4.40 -45.67
CA LYS A 447 21.64 -4.64 -46.93
C LYS A 447 21.90 -6.14 -47.17
N ALA A 448 22.35 -6.88 -46.14
CA ALA A 448 22.67 -8.31 -46.26
C ALA A 448 21.40 -9.17 -46.46
N LEU A 449 20.27 -8.75 -45.89
CA LEU A 449 18.99 -9.46 -45.97
C LEU A 449 18.07 -8.95 -47.09
N GLY A 450 18.47 -7.90 -47.84
CA GLY A 450 17.65 -7.30 -48.90
C GLY A 450 16.35 -6.68 -48.37
N MET A 451 16.37 -6.14 -47.14
CA MET A 451 15.19 -5.58 -46.50
C MET A 451 14.90 -4.19 -47.10
N THR A 452 13.70 -4.01 -47.60
CA THR A 452 13.22 -2.72 -48.17
C THR A 452 12.32 -1.95 -47.23
N ASN A 453 11.69 -2.65 -46.29
CA ASN A 453 10.76 -2.10 -45.31
C ASN A 453 11.18 -2.50 -43.89
N THR A 454 11.45 -1.54 -43.05
CA THR A 454 11.71 -1.73 -41.62
C THR A 454 10.66 -0.96 -40.81
N THR A 455 10.26 -1.51 -39.68
CA THR A 455 9.22 -0.91 -38.82
C THR A 455 9.72 -0.84 -37.37
N THR A 456 9.81 0.38 -36.85
CA THR A 456 9.99 0.58 -35.42
C THR A 456 8.62 0.46 -34.72
N THR A 457 8.55 -0.39 -33.70
CA THR A 457 7.30 -0.54 -32.93
C THR A 457 7.00 0.75 -32.16
N PRO A 458 5.72 1.21 -32.16
CA PRO A 458 5.35 2.41 -31.45
C PRO A 458 5.54 2.27 -29.94
N GLU A 459 5.64 3.40 -29.25
CA GLU A 459 5.66 3.42 -27.78
C GLU A 459 4.35 2.88 -27.22
N LEU A 460 4.45 2.14 -26.11
CA LEU A 460 3.29 1.73 -25.34
C LEU A 460 2.85 2.87 -24.42
N SER A 461 1.55 3.00 -24.24
CA SER A 461 1.02 3.89 -23.21
C SER A 461 1.40 3.42 -21.80
N PRO A 462 1.42 4.32 -20.80
CA PRO A 462 1.66 3.94 -19.41
C PRO A 462 0.68 2.87 -18.89
N ALA A 463 -0.58 2.94 -19.34
CA ALA A 463 -1.61 1.96 -18.97
C ALA A 463 -1.32 0.57 -19.55
N GLU A 464 -0.94 0.47 -20.82
CA GLU A 464 -0.55 -0.80 -21.46
C GLU A 464 0.69 -1.41 -20.79
N THR A 465 1.69 -0.57 -20.47
CA THR A 465 2.89 -1.04 -19.76
C THR A 465 2.56 -1.55 -18.36
N ALA A 466 1.67 -0.88 -17.63
CA ALA A 466 1.24 -1.31 -16.29
C ALA A 466 0.46 -2.64 -16.35
N ASP A 467 -0.41 -2.81 -17.33
CA ASP A 467 -1.15 -4.05 -17.55
C ASP A 467 -0.22 -5.24 -17.84
N ILE A 468 0.79 -5.07 -18.70
CA ILE A 468 1.80 -6.09 -18.98
C ILE A 468 2.61 -6.42 -17.71
N LYS A 469 3.06 -5.41 -16.95
CA LYS A 469 3.76 -5.62 -15.67
C LYS A 469 2.91 -6.46 -14.70
N GLY A 470 1.61 -6.19 -14.62
CA GLY A 470 0.65 -6.94 -13.80
C GLY A 470 0.54 -8.41 -14.22
N ARG A 471 0.45 -8.68 -15.52
CA ARG A 471 0.39 -10.06 -16.06
C ARG A 471 1.69 -10.86 -15.84
N ILE A 472 2.84 -10.21 -15.97
CA ILE A 472 4.14 -10.83 -15.67
C ILE A 472 4.22 -11.23 -14.21
N ALA A 473 3.82 -10.33 -13.28
CA ALA A 473 3.80 -10.61 -11.85
C ALA A 473 2.87 -11.78 -11.49
N GLY A 474 1.68 -11.86 -12.13
CA GLY A 474 0.73 -12.96 -11.93
C GLY A 474 1.24 -14.33 -12.40
N ARG A 475 2.01 -14.38 -13.49
CA ARG A 475 2.62 -15.62 -13.99
C ARG A 475 3.79 -16.11 -13.13
N GLY A 476 4.55 -15.20 -12.52
CA GLY A 476 5.66 -15.54 -11.62
C GLY A 476 5.25 -16.15 -10.28
N GLY A 477 3.98 -15.97 -9.87
CA GLY A 477 3.43 -16.55 -8.65
C GLY A 477 3.14 -18.06 -8.71
N ASN A 478 3.08 -18.67 -9.90
CA ASN A 478 2.81 -20.09 -10.10
C ASN A 478 4.07 -20.98 -10.27
N ALA A 479 5.27 -20.40 -10.22
CA ALA A 479 6.54 -21.08 -10.46
C ALA A 479 7.44 -21.21 -9.22
N ARG A 480 6.84 -21.20 -8.00
CA ARG A 480 7.55 -21.48 -6.74
C ARG A 480 6.77 -22.46 -5.88
#